data_41456881caf958ea76b38d45742d7df6
#
_entry.id   41456881caf958ea76b38d45742d7df6
#
_cell.length_a   1.000
_cell.length_b   1.000
_cell.length_c   1.000
_cell.angle_alpha   90.00
_cell.angle_beta   90.00
_cell.angle_gamma   90.00
#
_symmetry.space_group_name_H-M   'P 1'
#
loop_
_entity.id
_entity.type
_entity.pdbx_description
1 polymer ?
#
loop_
_entity_poly.entity_id
_entity_poly.type
_entity_poly.pdbx_seq_one_letter_code
_entity_poly.pdbx_strand_id
1 'polypeptide(L)'
;MIDVRGRIKEVLGQTHLMSLAVCDENGPWVADVVFIYDDDLNIYWMSDKNARHSQAIKKDNKVAGSITYSTKSKVPNFGIQFEGVAEQLEGIQFMLLIKHLAKRSYPAPDISQATKLMDGDVWYKLTPKKIGLIDEENFGYDRQNIEI
;
A
#
# COMPACT_ATOMS: atom_id res chain seq x y z
N MET A 1 -22.12 -16.36 2.80
CA MET A 1 -21.88 -14.92 2.53
C MET A 1 -20.39 -14.68 2.33
N ILE A 2 -20.02 -13.91 1.32
CA ILE A 2 -18.63 -13.59 1.04
C ILE A 2 -18.11 -12.56 2.06
N ASP A 3 -16.98 -12.86 2.67
CA ASP A 3 -16.30 -11.93 3.58
C ASP A 3 -15.50 -10.89 2.77
N VAL A 4 -16.07 -9.72 2.60
CA VAL A 4 -15.43 -8.62 1.82
C VAL A 4 -14.08 -8.24 2.42
N ARG A 5 -13.99 -8.12 3.75
CA ARG A 5 -12.73 -7.77 4.42
C ARG A 5 -11.66 -8.85 4.21
N GLY A 6 -12.05 -10.12 4.27
CA GLY A 6 -11.16 -11.24 3.98
C GLY A 6 -10.67 -11.23 2.54
N ARG A 7 -11.53 -10.89 1.58
CA ARG A 7 -11.12 -10.76 0.18
C ARG A 7 -10.17 -9.58 -0.04
N ILE A 8 -10.36 -8.47 0.66
CA ILE A 8 -9.42 -7.34 0.64
C ILE A 8 -8.05 -7.79 1.18
N LYS A 9 -8.02 -8.51 2.30
CA LYS A 9 -6.77 -9.06 2.86
C LYS A 9 -6.07 -10.01 1.90
N GLU A 10 -6.83 -10.77 1.12
CA GLU A 10 -6.25 -11.65 0.10
C GLU A 10 -5.52 -10.83 -0.99
N VAL A 11 -6.11 -9.75 -1.46
CA VAL A 11 -5.44 -8.84 -2.41
C VAL A 11 -4.14 -8.30 -1.80
N LEU A 12 -4.21 -7.79 -0.57
CA LEU A 12 -3.05 -7.22 0.13
C LEU A 12 -1.95 -8.26 0.36
N GLY A 13 -2.32 -9.49 0.69
CA GLY A 13 -1.38 -10.57 1.01
C GLY A 13 -0.71 -11.20 -0.21
N GLN A 14 -1.39 -11.22 -1.35
CA GLN A 14 -0.91 -11.90 -2.56
C GLN A 14 -0.22 -10.97 -3.56
N THR A 15 -0.16 -9.67 -3.26
CA THR A 15 0.45 -8.66 -4.14
C THR A 15 1.57 -7.94 -3.41
N HIS A 16 2.41 -7.21 -4.12
CA HIS A 16 3.54 -6.49 -3.52
C HIS A 16 3.69 -5.04 -3.97
N LEU A 17 3.01 -4.65 -5.05
CA LEU A 17 3.07 -3.28 -5.56
C LEU A 17 1.71 -2.61 -5.46
N MET A 18 1.71 -1.35 -5.02
CA MET A 18 0.54 -0.50 -5.13
C MET A 18 0.85 0.71 -5.98
N SER A 19 -0.14 1.19 -6.70
CA SER A 19 -0.10 2.49 -7.36
C SER A 19 -0.62 3.53 -6.38
N LEU A 20 0.30 4.37 -5.88
CA LEU A 20 -0.01 5.42 -4.91
C LEU A 20 -0.23 6.73 -5.64
N ALA A 21 -1.40 7.34 -5.43
CA ALA A 21 -1.77 8.61 -6.03
C ALA A 21 -1.68 9.73 -5.00
N VAL A 22 -1.02 10.79 -5.37
CA VAL A 22 -0.83 12.01 -4.58
C VAL A 22 -1.16 13.23 -5.42
N CYS A 23 -1.27 14.38 -4.78
CA CYS A 23 -1.47 15.65 -5.48
C CYS A 23 -0.54 16.71 -4.91
N ASP A 24 0.13 17.44 -5.78
CA ASP A 24 0.94 18.61 -5.42
C ASP A 24 0.55 19.81 -6.29
N GLU A 25 1.31 20.91 -6.21
CA GLU A 25 1.04 22.13 -6.96
C GLU A 25 1.09 21.94 -8.49
N ASN A 26 1.73 20.87 -8.96
CA ASN A 26 1.81 20.53 -10.39
C ASN A 26 0.72 19.52 -10.80
N GLY A 27 -0.17 19.17 -9.89
CA GLY A 27 -1.30 18.28 -10.15
C GLY A 27 -1.12 16.87 -9.58
N PRO A 28 -1.93 15.93 -10.04
CA PRO A 28 -1.88 14.54 -9.57
C PRO A 28 -0.62 13.84 -10.08
N TRP A 29 -0.13 12.93 -9.25
CA TRP A 29 1.04 12.11 -9.57
C TRP A 29 0.83 10.70 -9.04
N VAL A 30 1.34 9.70 -9.75
CA VAL A 30 1.25 8.28 -9.35
C VAL A 30 2.66 7.70 -9.26
N ALA A 31 2.91 6.94 -8.19
CA ALA A 31 4.14 6.20 -8.00
C ALA A 31 3.80 4.76 -7.59
N ASP A 32 4.50 3.79 -8.17
CA ASP A 32 4.39 2.40 -7.73
C ASP A 32 5.39 2.14 -6.60
N VAL A 33 4.89 1.63 -5.49
CA VAL A 33 5.71 1.34 -4.32
C VAL A 33 5.42 -0.07 -3.80
N VAL A 34 6.46 -0.73 -3.30
CA VAL A 34 6.30 -2.00 -2.58
C VAL A 34 5.69 -1.68 -1.23
N PHE A 35 4.64 -2.40 -0.88
CA PHE A 35 3.90 -2.14 0.36
C PHE A 35 3.81 -3.37 1.26
N ILE A 36 3.55 -3.12 2.51
CA ILE A 36 3.10 -4.11 3.49
C ILE A 36 1.85 -3.57 4.19
N TYR A 37 1.18 -4.41 4.95
CA TYR A 37 -0.07 -4.05 5.60
C TYR A 37 -0.19 -4.70 6.97
N ASP A 38 -1.12 -4.22 7.78
CA ASP A 38 -1.47 -4.81 9.07
C ASP A 38 -2.93 -5.32 9.10
N ASP A 39 -3.33 -5.90 10.21
CA ASP A 39 -4.68 -6.47 10.36
C ASP A 39 -5.80 -5.41 10.37
N ASP A 40 -5.46 -4.16 10.64
CA ASP A 40 -6.38 -3.04 10.58
C ASP A 40 -6.47 -2.42 9.18
N LEU A 41 -5.81 -3.04 8.19
CA LEU A 41 -5.76 -2.61 6.79
C LEU A 41 -4.95 -1.33 6.57
N ASN A 42 -4.14 -0.90 7.54
CA ASN A 42 -3.16 0.14 7.29
C ASN A 42 -2.09 -0.36 6.33
N ILE A 43 -1.64 0.53 5.46
CA ILE A 43 -0.66 0.20 4.42
C ILE A 43 0.62 0.98 4.69
N TYR A 44 1.75 0.33 4.57
CA TYR A 44 3.06 0.91 4.86
C TYR A 44 4.00 0.72 3.67
N TRP A 45 4.85 1.69 3.45
CA TRP A 45 5.92 1.60 2.45
C TRP A 45 7.12 2.41 2.87
N MET A 46 8.25 2.13 2.24
CA MET A 46 9.50 2.81 2.46
C MET A 46 9.88 3.55 1.17
N SER A 47 10.22 4.82 1.28
CA SER A 47 10.58 5.66 0.15
C SER A 47 11.59 6.73 0.54
N ASP A 48 12.30 7.23 -0.47
CA ASP A 48 13.12 8.43 -0.34
C ASP A 48 12.22 9.62 0.02
N LYS A 49 12.55 10.30 1.11
CA LYS A 49 11.81 11.49 1.56
C LYS A 49 11.83 12.64 0.55
N ASN A 50 12.77 12.63 -0.39
CA ASN A 50 12.90 13.66 -1.43
C ASN A 50 12.16 13.30 -2.73
N ALA A 51 11.60 12.09 -2.84
CA ALA A 51 10.79 11.71 -3.99
C ALA A 51 9.54 12.61 -4.09
N ARG A 52 9.04 12.81 -5.31
CA ARG A 52 7.87 13.68 -5.54
C ARG A 52 6.67 13.26 -4.69
N HIS A 53 6.36 11.97 -4.64
CA HIS A 53 5.23 11.49 -3.84
C HIS A 53 5.43 11.73 -2.34
N SER A 54 6.65 11.61 -1.84
CA SER A 54 6.97 11.90 -0.43
C SER A 54 6.81 13.39 -0.11
N GLN A 55 7.28 14.25 -0.98
CA GLN A 55 7.15 15.71 -0.82
C GLN A 55 5.68 16.16 -0.93
N ALA A 56 4.92 15.54 -1.82
CA ALA A 56 3.49 15.82 -1.95
C ALA A 56 2.73 15.50 -0.67
N ILE A 57 2.99 14.34 -0.07
CA ILE A 57 2.35 13.90 1.19
C ILE A 57 2.64 14.87 2.33
N LYS A 58 3.83 15.43 2.38
CA LYS A 58 4.22 16.42 3.39
C LYS A 58 3.34 17.67 3.34
N LYS A 59 2.91 18.08 2.16
CA LYS A 59 2.09 19.28 1.94
C LYS A 59 0.60 18.99 1.98
N ASP A 60 0.18 17.88 1.40
CA ASP A 60 -1.22 17.42 1.38
C ASP A 60 -1.21 15.90 1.65
N ASN A 61 -1.67 15.54 2.82
CA ASN A 61 -1.63 14.15 3.27
C ASN A 61 -2.76 13.27 2.72
N LYS A 62 -3.68 13.82 1.94
CA LYS A 62 -4.75 13.04 1.32
C LYS A 62 -4.18 12.26 0.15
N VAL A 63 -4.41 10.96 0.16
CA VAL A 63 -3.89 10.04 -0.84
C VAL A 63 -4.96 9.07 -1.29
N ALA A 64 -4.71 8.46 -2.43
CA ALA A 64 -5.50 7.34 -2.93
C ALA A 64 -4.56 6.31 -3.51
N GLY A 65 -5.08 5.14 -3.80
CA GLY A 65 -4.28 4.12 -4.45
C GLY A 65 -5.11 3.00 -5.02
N SER A 66 -4.43 2.12 -5.72
CA SER A 66 -5.01 0.90 -6.26
C SER A 66 -4.00 -0.24 -6.21
N ILE A 67 -4.54 -1.44 -6.06
CA ILE A 67 -3.75 -2.68 -6.12
C ILE A 67 -4.51 -3.65 -6.99
N THR A 68 -3.86 -4.12 -8.04
CA THR A 68 -4.43 -5.09 -8.98
C THR A 68 -3.89 -6.47 -8.67
N TYR A 69 -4.79 -7.42 -8.41
CA TYR A 69 -4.45 -8.83 -8.23
C TYR A 69 -4.43 -9.54 -9.58
N SER A 70 -5.49 -9.39 -10.37
CA SER A 70 -5.63 -10.03 -11.68
C SER A 70 -4.84 -9.27 -12.73
N THR A 71 -3.92 -9.96 -13.39
CA THR A 71 -3.05 -9.36 -14.43
C THR A 71 -3.30 -9.89 -15.83
N LYS A 72 -4.18 -10.89 -15.99
CA LYS A 72 -4.50 -11.50 -17.27
C LYS A 72 -5.86 -11.02 -17.79
N SER A 73 -5.95 -10.72 -19.07
CA SER A 73 -7.15 -10.11 -19.66
C SER A 73 -8.40 -11.00 -19.66
N LYS A 74 -8.24 -12.32 -19.56
CA LYS A 74 -9.36 -13.27 -19.64
C LYS A 74 -9.80 -13.82 -18.28
N VAL A 75 -9.19 -13.37 -17.19
CA VAL A 75 -9.62 -13.78 -15.84
C VAL A 75 -10.50 -12.68 -15.25
N PRO A 76 -11.43 -13.01 -14.32
CA PRO A 76 -12.21 -11.99 -13.64
C PRO A 76 -11.31 -10.99 -12.93
N ASN A 77 -11.66 -9.70 -13.00
CA ASN A 77 -10.89 -8.66 -12.31
C ASN A 77 -11.01 -8.81 -10.80
N PHE A 78 -9.88 -8.67 -10.12
CA PHE A 78 -9.78 -8.75 -8.68
C PHE A 78 -8.72 -7.76 -8.21
N GLY A 79 -9.11 -6.87 -7.31
CA GLY A 79 -8.24 -5.82 -6.80
C GLY A 79 -8.98 -4.88 -5.88
N ILE A 80 -8.27 -3.84 -5.42
CA ILE A 80 -8.83 -2.82 -4.53
C ILE A 80 -8.47 -1.42 -5.01
N GLN A 81 -9.33 -0.47 -4.65
CA GLN A 81 -9.07 0.96 -4.73
C GLN A 81 -9.33 1.53 -3.34
N PHE A 82 -8.56 2.50 -2.93
CA PHE A 82 -8.69 3.05 -1.57
C PHE A 82 -8.33 4.53 -1.54
N GLU A 83 -8.84 5.19 -0.54
CA GLU A 83 -8.47 6.56 -0.19
C GLU A 83 -8.23 6.67 1.31
N GLY A 84 -7.40 7.60 1.71
CA GLY A 84 -7.08 7.82 3.11
C GLY A 84 -6.10 8.94 3.30
N VAL A 85 -5.39 8.91 4.42
CA VAL A 85 -4.34 9.87 4.75
C VAL A 85 -3.03 9.13 4.97
N ALA A 86 -1.94 9.76 4.55
CA ALA A 86 -0.60 9.23 4.71
C ALA A 86 0.25 10.13 5.61
N GLU A 87 1.13 9.50 6.38
CA GLU A 87 2.07 10.21 7.25
C GLU A 87 3.44 9.54 7.22
N GLN A 88 4.48 10.33 7.41
CA GLN A 88 5.82 9.81 7.61
C GLN A 88 5.95 9.30 9.04
N LEU A 89 6.53 8.11 9.21
CA LEU A 89 6.83 7.54 10.51
C LEU A 89 8.28 7.86 10.90
N GLU A 90 8.51 7.98 12.20
CA GLU A 90 9.85 8.19 12.74
C GLU A 90 10.60 6.87 12.95
N GLY A 91 11.91 6.92 12.78
CA GLY A 91 12.80 5.81 13.13
C GLY A 91 12.86 4.69 12.11
N ILE A 92 13.58 3.64 12.48
CA ILE A 92 13.91 2.51 11.59
C ILE A 92 12.69 1.62 11.32
N GLN A 93 11.77 1.49 12.28
CA GLN A 93 10.60 0.60 12.16
C GLN A 93 11.03 -0.83 11.79
N PHE A 94 11.84 -1.44 12.65
CA PHE A 94 12.51 -2.71 12.35
C PHE A 94 11.54 -3.84 11.99
N MET A 95 10.37 -3.92 12.66
CA MET A 95 9.37 -4.95 12.33
C MET A 95 8.76 -4.74 10.95
N LEU A 96 8.57 -3.49 10.53
CA LEU A 96 8.11 -3.19 9.17
C LEU A 96 9.17 -3.58 8.14
N LEU A 97 10.44 -3.33 8.45
CA LEU A 97 11.55 -3.71 7.57
C LEU A 97 11.62 -5.23 7.39
N ILE A 98 11.46 -6.00 8.46
CA ILE A 98 11.40 -7.47 8.40
C ILE A 98 10.27 -7.93 7.49
N LYS A 99 9.07 -7.39 7.66
CA LYS A 99 7.90 -7.72 6.83
C LYS A 99 8.11 -7.35 5.36
N HIS A 100 8.70 -6.18 5.11
CA HIS A 100 9.00 -5.71 3.76
C HIS A 100 9.97 -6.67 3.04
N LEU A 101 11.05 -7.04 3.71
CA LEU A 101 12.04 -7.95 3.14
C LEU A 101 11.46 -9.35 2.95
N ALA A 102 10.67 -9.85 3.91
CA ALA A 102 9.99 -11.14 3.79
C ALA A 102 9.05 -11.18 2.59
N LYS A 103 8.30 -10.11 2.35
CA LYS A 103 7.39 -10.01 1.20
C LYS A 103 8.13 -10.09 -0.13
N ARG A 104 9.38 -9.61 -0.16
CA ARG A 104 10.27 -9.68 -1.32
C ARG A 104 11.14 -10.95 -1.35
N SER A 105 10.86 -11.91 -0.48
CA SER A 105 11.61 -13.17 -0.35
C SER A 105 13.07 -13.01 0.10
N TYR A 106 13.38 -11.93 0.81
CA TYR A 106 14.68 -11.73 1.44
C TYR A 106 14.66 -12.22 2.88
N PRO A 107 15.81 -12.72 3.39
CA PRO A 107 15.91 -13.15 4.79
C PRO A 107 15.77 -11.97 5.76
N ALA A 108 15.37 -12.28 7.01
CA ALA A 108 15.32 -11.28 8.06
C ALA A 108 16.72 -10.72 8.35
N PRO A 109 16.90 -9.38 8.39
CA PRO A 109 18.19 -8.77 8.67
C PRO A 109 18.45 -8.72 10.18
N ASP A 110 19.72 -8.54 10.55
CA ASP A 110 20.07 -8.10 11.88
C ASP A 110 19.71 -6.62 12.06
N ILE A 111 19.36 -6.23 13.28
CA ILE A 111 19.05 -4.83 13.57
C ILE A 111 20.22 -3.89 13.26
N SER A 112 21.46 -4.38 13.40
CA SER A 112 22.67 -3.62 13.06
C SER A 112 22.78 -3.26 11.58
N GLN A 113 22.07 -3.98 10.69
CA GLN A 113 22.07 -3.75 9.25
C GLN A 113 20.94 -2.84 8.79
N ALA A 114 19.98 -2.54 9.65
CA ALA A 114 18.73 -1.87 9.28
C ALA A 114 18.98 -0.50 8.64
N THR A 115 19.83 0.33 9.21
CA THR A 115 20.12 1.67 8.70
C THR A 115 20.70 1.62 7.29
N LYS A 116 21.61 0.68 7.05
CA LYS A 116 22.23 0.49 5.73
C LYS A 116 21.21 0.00 4.70
N LEU A 117 20.34 -0.92 5.09
CA LEU A 117 19.31 -1.48 4.20
C LEU A 117 18.26 -0.43 3.81
N MET A 118 17.96 0.51 4.71
CA MET A 118 17.04 1.60 4.39
C MET A 118 17.69 2.67 3.50
N ASP A 119 18.99 2.81 3.57
CA ASP A 119 19.78 3.71 2.71
C ASP A 119 19.23 5.15 2.63
N GLY A 120 18.82 5.69 3.78
CA GLY A 120 18.22 7.03 3.86
C GLY A 120 16.72 7.09 3.58
N ASP A 121 16.09 6.00 3.17
CA ASP A 121 14.65 5.92 3.02
C ASP A 121 13.96 6.03 4.37
N VAL A 122 12.71 6.47 4.36
CA VAL A 122 11.87 6.59 5.55
C VAL A 122 10.56 5.85 5.33
N TRP A 123 9.91 5.49 6.44
CA TRP A 123 8.65 4.78 6.41
C TRP A 123 7.46 5.74 6.34
N TYR A 124 6.44 5.30 5.61
CA TYR A 124 5.15 5.97 5.51
C TYR A 124 4.04 5.01 5.90
N LYS A 125 3.00 5.56 6.49
CA LYS A 125 1.78 4.84 6.84
C LYS A 125 0.60 5.49 6.18
N LEU A 126 -0.20 4.72 5.45
CA LEU A 126 -1.50 5.12 4.93
C LEU A 126 -2.58 4.53 5.82
N THR A 127 -3.41 5.39 6.39
CA THR A 127 -4.59 4.99 7.13
C THR A 127 -5.79 5.14 6.21
N PRO A 128 -6.40 4.03 5.75
CA PRO A 128 -7.50 4.11 4.82
C PRO A 128 -8.77 4.63 5.51
N LYS A 129 -9.55 5.38 4.78
CA LYS A 129 -10.91 5.80 5.17
C LYS A 129 -11.96 4.96 4.48
N LYS A 130 -11.68 4.55 3.25
CA LYS A 130 -12.58 3.77 2.42
C LYS A 130 -11.77 2.85 1.52
N ILE A 131 -12.23 1.62 1.42
CA ILE A 131 -11.65 0.65 0.48
C ILE A 131 -12.78 0.08 -0.37
N GLY A 132 -12.60 0.11 -1.68
CA GLY A 132 -13.49 -0.52 -2.65
C GLY A 132 -12.87 -1.79 -3.20
N LEU A 133 -13.58 -2.91 -3.06
CA LEU A 133 -13.18 -4.20 -3.60
C LEU A 133 -13.82 -4.40 -4.98
N ILE A 134 -13.01 -4.74 -5.95
CA ILE A 134 -13.44 -5.26 -7.24
C ILE A 134 -13.17 -6.75 -7.20
N ASP A 135 -14.24 -7.54 -7.27
CA ASP A 135 -14.17 -9.00 -7.23
C ASP A 135 -15.27 -9.54 -8.14
N GLU A 136 -14.97 -9.54 -9.45
CA GLU A 136 -15.97 -9.89 -10.48
C GLU A 136 -16.46 -11.33 -10.37
N GLU A 137 -15.63 -12.23 -9.87
CA GLU A 137 -16.04 -13.63 -9.69
C GLU A 137 -17.19 -13.76 -8.69
N ASN A 138 -17.13 -13.00 -7.60
CA ASN A 138 -18.13 -13.08 -6.52
C ASN A 138 -19.26 -12.05 -6.65
N PHE A 139 -18.99 -10.89 -7.22
CA PHE A 139 -19.92 -9.74 -7.22
C PHE A 139 -20.21 -9.15 -8.60
N GLY A 140 -19.66 -9.75 -9.67
CA GLY A 140 -19.80 -9.15 -10.99
C GLY A 140 -19.15 -7.76 -11.03
N TYR A 141 -19.83 -6.78 -11.61
CA TYR A 141 -19.32 -5.41 -11.69
C TYR A 141 -19.67 -4.53 -10.50
N ASP A 142 -20.33 -5.07 -9.47
CA ASP A 142 -20.65 -4.34 -8.26
C ASP A 142 -19.43 -4.21 -7.36
N ARG A 143 -18.96 -2.97 -7.17
CA ARG A 143 -17.88 -2.68 -6.23
C ARG A 143 -18.41 -2.77 -4.80
N GLN A 144 -17.71 -3.51 -3.96
CA GLN A 144 -18.02 -3.63 -2.55
C GLN A 144 -17.18 -2.63 -1.76
N ASN A 145 -17.82 -1.66 -1.11
CA ASN A 145 -17.12 -0.63 -0.34
C ASN A 145 -17.22 -0.92 1.15
N ILE A 146 -16.10 -0.72 1.86
CA ILE A 146 -16.11 -0.68 3.32
C ILE A 146 -15.55 0.65 3.80
N GLU A 147 -16.17 1.19 4.84
CA GLU A 147 -15.66 2.34 5.59
C GLU A 147 -14.80 1.83 6.75
N ILE A 148 -13.72 2.53 7.05
CA ILE A 148 -12.78 2.14 8.10
C ILE A 148 -12.92 3.09 9.29
#